data_ac2fbd229905897f24f01406002c68c6
#
_entry.id   ac2fbd229905897f24f01406002c68c6
#
_cell.length_a   1.000
_cell.length_b   1.000
_cell.length_c   1.000
_cell.angle_alpha   90.00
_cell.angle_beta   90.00
_cell.angle_gamma   90.00
#
_symmetry.space_group_name_H-M   'P 1'
#
loop_
_entity.id
_entity.type
_entity.pdbx_description
1 polymer ?
#
loop_
_entity_poly.entity_id
_entity_poly.type
_entity_poly.pdbx_seq_one_letter_code
_entity_poly.pdbx_strand_id
1 'polypeptide(L)'
;MSRIRQVCQQRVPHKLRHRTFIEVSQKIGSVSLYFREILMLAPVLTPLPTFPALLFGLSGCLVDFGAQAANSRAPGHEHTQFTPGAKAILQTLRDQSMPCAWLDELPDSVSAALAVPVSEWMTPAPRPTAGWPAPDACWMALMALKVSHLDGCVLISGDPRLLQSGLNAGLWTIGLASCGPLCGLSPSQWQALSDAEREQRRAQATLKLYSLGVHSVIDHLGELESCLADIALRRSKGEKP
;
A
#
# COMPACT_ATOMS: atom_id res chain seq x y z
N MET A 1 22.87 39.62 3.08
CA MET A 1 22.09 40.45 4.03
C MET A 1 22.56 41.90 4.00
N SER A 2 22.36 42.65 2.92
CA SER A 2 22.79 44.06 2.84
C SER A 2 22.22 44.75 1.61
N ARG A 3 20.89 44.93 1.50
CA ARG A 3 20.26 45.79 0.47
C ARG A 3 18.83 46.25 0.77
N ILE A 4 18.35 46.18 2.01
CA ILE A 4 16.96 46.63 2.37
C ILE A 4 16.96 47.79 3.39
N ARG A 5 18.06 48.51 3.61
CA ARG A 5 18.12 49.59 4.60
C ARG A 5 18.31 51.00 4.05
N GLN A 6 18.05 51.25 2.77
CA GLN A 6 18.38 52.58 2.20
C GLN A 6 17.23 53.29 1.46
N VAL A 7 15.95 53.00 1.72
CA VAL A 7 14.82 53.71 1.08
C VAL A 7 13.78 54.22 2.10
N CYS A 8 14.18 54.77 3.22
CA CYS A 8 13.24 55.45 4.15
C CYS A 8 13.85 56.65 4.83
N GLN A 9 14.34 57.61 4.07
CA GLN A 9 14.61 58.99 4.56
C GLN A 9 14.20 60.04 3.53
N GLN A 10 12.89 60.16 3.27
CA GLN A 10 12.32 61.38 2.71
C GLN A 10 11.37 62.00 3.75
N ARG A 11 11.67 63.26 4.13
CA ARG A 11 10.90 64.04 5.09
C ARG A 11 9.49 64.29 4.59
N VAL A 12 8.48 63.78 5.31
CA VAL A 12 7.07 64.06 5.10
C VAL A 12 6.61 65.17 6.05
N PRO A 13 5.84 66.19 5.61
CA PRO A 13 5.42 67.33 6.46
C PRO A 13 4.46 66.89 7.58
N HIS A 14 4.61 67.52 8.73
CA HIS A 14 4.01 67.18 10.03
C HIS A 14 2.46 67.18 10.11
N LYS A 15 1.72 67.63 9.10
CA LYS A 15 0.26 67.72 9.12
C LYS A 15 -0.49 66.52 8.50
N LEU A 16 0.22 65.55 7.94
CA LEU A 16 -0.38 64.36 7.32
C LEU A 16 -0.22 63.04 8.13
N ARG A 17 0.42 63.14 9.30
CA ARG A 17 0.75 61.90 10.09
C ARG A 17 -0.44 61.25 10.82
N HIS A 18 -1.51 61.98 11.11
CA HIS A 18 -2.61 61.41 11.91
C HIS A 18 -3.70 60.70 11.09
N ARG A 19 -3.94 61.10 9.83
CA ARG A 19 -5.01 60.44 9.02
C ARG A 19 -4.57 59.12 8.37
N THR A 20 -3.30 59.03 7.97
CA THR A 20 -2.76 57.84 7.32
C THR A 20 -2.54 56.67 8.27
N PHE A 21 -2.29 56.94 9.58
CA PHE A 21 -2.05 55.86 10.55
C PHE A 21 -3.34 55.13 10.95
N ILE A 22 -4.49 55.82 11.00
CA ILE A 22 -5.80 55.21 11.34
C ILE A 22 -6.33 54.40 10.17
N GLU A 23 -6.19 54.85 8.91
CA GLU A 23 -6.62 54.10 7.74
C GLU A 23 -5.78 52.86 7.47
N VAL A 24 -4.45 52.92 7.69
CA VAL A 24 -3.58 51.74 7.55
C VAL A 24 -3.82 50.73 8.68
N SER A 25 -4.10 51.23 9.91
CA SER A 25 -4.42 50.31 11.03
C SER A 25 -5.78 49.63 10.86
N GLN A 26 -6.79 50.29 10.29
CA GLN A 26 -8.07 49.69 9.98
C GLN A 26 -7.98 48.69 8.82
N LYS A 27 -7.18 48.96 7.77
CA LYS A 27 -6.94 48.03 6.70
C LYS A 27 -6.16 46.76 7.12
N ILE A 28 -5.17 46.94 8.02
CA ILE A 28 -4.43 45.79 8.57
C ILE A 28 -5.32 44.94 9.49
N GLY A 29 -6.21 45.57 10.27
CA GLY A 29 -7.18 44.88 11.11
C GLY A 29 -8.20 44.07 10.31
N SER A 30 -8.71 44.60 9.20
CA SER A 30 -9.66 43.88 8.32
C SER A 30 -9.00 42.74 7.55
N VAL A 31 -7.77 42.93 7.08
CA VAL A 31 -7.01 41.83 6.42
C VAL A 31 -6.66 40.74 7.43
N SER A 32 -6.34 41.07 8.68
CA SER A 32 -6.08 40.07 9.73
C SER A 32 -7.31 39.28 10.10
N LEU A 33 -8.50 39.89 10.12
CA LEU A 33 -9.77 39.20 10.34
C LEU A 33 -10.13 38.28 9.17
N TYR A 34 -9.97 38.74 7.93
CA TYR A 34 -10.18 37.88 6.76
C TYR A 34 -9.21 36.69 6.71
N PHE A 35 -7.95 36.86 7.06
CA PHE A 35 -6.99 35.76 7.16
C PHE A 35 -7.37 34.78 8.28
N ARG A 36 -7.92 35.26 9.38
CA ARG A 36 -8.37 34.42 10.50
C ARG A 36 -9.62 33.62 10.16
N GLU A 37 -10.56 34.21 9.43
CA GLU A 37 -11.77 33.50 8.93
C GLU A 37 -11.41 32.48 7.84
N ILE A 38 -10.51 32.79 6.92
CA ILE A 38 -10.04 31.85 5.88
C ILE A 38 -9.28 30.68 6.53
N LEU A 39 -8.52 30.92 7.60
CA LEU A 39 -7.85 29.81 8.32
C LEU A 39 -8.83 28.92 9.09
N MET A 40 -9.98 29.46 9.52
CA MET A 40 -11.03 28.67 10.17
C MET A 40 -11.88 27.85 9.20
N LEU A 41 -11.89 28.21 7.90
CA LEU A 41 -12.59 27.51 6.83
C LEU A 41 -11.69 26.55 6.05
N ALA A 42 -10.39 26.55 6.32
CA ALA A 42 -9.51 25.53 5.74
C ALA A 42 -9.90 24.17 6.30
N PRO A 43 -10.25 23.19 5.45
CA PRO A 43 -10.54 21.84 5.93
C PRO A 43 -9.34 21.36 6.74
N VAL A 44 -9.58 20.94 7.97
CA VAL A 44 -8.56 20.27 8.78
C VAL A 44 -8.26 18.98 8.01
N LEU A 45 -7.16 18.96 7.26
CA LEU A 45 -6.67 17.76 6.61
C LEU A 45 -6.24 16.81 7.72
N THR A 46 -7.15 15.95 8.15
CA THR A 46 -6.79 14.83 9.01
C THR A 46 -5.81 13.96 8.25
N PRO A 47 -4.64 13.66 8.81
CA PRO A 47 -3.71 12.76 8.13
C PRO A 47 -4.41 11.44 7.84
N LEU A 48 -4.17 10.87 6.66
CA LEU A 48 -4.73 9.57 6.31
C LEU A 48 -4.26 8.52 7.32
N PRO A 49 -5.14 7.56 7.68
CA PRO A 49 -4.77 6.50 8.60
C PRO A 49 -3.55 5.72 8.09
N THR A 50 -2.58 5.48 8.97
CA THR A 50 -1.42 4.64 8.67
C THR A 50 -1.80 3.16 8.69
N PHE A 51 -0.98 2.33 8.06
CA PHE A 51 -1.11 0.88 8.07
C PHE A 51 -0.20 0.29 9.16
N PRO A 52 -0.71 -0.52 10.11
CA PRO A 52 0.12 -1.13 11.14
C PRO A 52 1.05 -2.22 10.60
N ALA A 53 0.59 -2.99 9.60
CA ALA A 53 1.39 -4.02 8.94
C ALA A 53 0.80 -4.41 7.58
N LEU A 54 1.68 -4.89 6.69
CA LEU A 54 1.32 -5.49 5.41
C LEU A 54 1.78 -6.94 5.38
N LEU A 55 0.88 -7.84 5.02
CA LEU A 55 1.14 -9.26 4.83
C LEU A 55 1.10 -9.58 3.33
N PHE A 56 2.03 -10.39 2.87
CA PHE A 56 2.15 -10.75 1.47
C PHE A 56 2.13 -12.27 1.29
N GLY A 57 1.48 -12.76 0.24
CA GLY A 57 1.75 -14.10 -0.24
C GLY A 57 3.18 -14.20 -0.80
N LEU A 58 3.88 -15.31 -0.65
CA LEU A 58 5.19 -15.51 -1.26
C LEU A 58 5.04 -15.85 -2.74
N SER A 59 4.56 -17.07 -3.05
CA SER A 59 4.32 -17.55 -4.41
C SER A 59 3.10 -16.87 -5.03
N GLY A 60 3.20 -16.47 -6.29
CA GLY A 60 2.13 -15.78 -7.01
C GLY A 60 1.83 -14.36 -6.52
N CYS A 61 2.73 -13.79 -5.69
CA CYS A 61 2.60 -12.42 -5.20
C CYS A 61 3.95 -11.70 -5.24
N LEU A 62 4.91 -12.09 -4.41
CA LEU A 62 6.26 -11.50 -4.38
C LEU A 62 7.17 -12.10 -5.45
N VAL A 63 7.11 -13.40 -5.60
CA VAL A 63 7.88 -14.22 -6.56
C VAL A 63 6.97 -15.26 -7.21
N ASP A 64 7.51 -16.07 -8.13
CA ASP A 64 6.78 -17.20 -8.77
C ASP A 64 5.46 -16.73 -9.41
N PHE A 65 5.55 -15.93 -10.43
CA PHE A 65 4.48 -15.17 -11.08
C PHE A 65 3.15 -15.93 -11.21
N GLY A 66 3.19 -17.18 -11.71
CA GLY A 66 1.99 -18.02 -11.93
C GLY A 66 1.70 -19.00 -10.81
N ALA A 67 2.40 -18.92 -9.67
CA ALA A 67 2.30 -19.86 -8.56
C ALA A 67 2.51 -21.33 -8.98
N GLN A 68 3.49 -21.58 -9.84
CA GLN A 68 3.75 -22.90 -10.42
C GLN A 68 4.77 -23.73 -9.60
N ALA A 69 5.50 -23.10 -8.69
CA ALA A 69 6.54 -23.76 -7.89
C ALA A 69 5.98 -24.90 -7.02
N ALA A 70 4.72 -24.82 -6.60
CA ALA A 70 4.05 -25.90 -5.85
C ALA A 70 4.05 -27.26 -6.60
N ASN A 71 4.06 -27.23 -7.93
CA ASN A 71 4.05 -28.41 -8.79
C ASN A 71 5.45 -28.86 -9.22
N SER A 72 6.50 -28.14 -8.81
CA SER A 72 7.87 -28.38 -9.16
C SER A 72 8.63 -29.06 -8.03
N ARG A 73 9.46 -30.07 -8.34
CA ARG A 73 10.36 -30.69 -7.33
C ARG A 73 11.45 -29.76 -6.85
N ALA A 74 11.86 -28.82 -7.68
CA ALA A 74 12.79 -27.74 -7.34
C ALA A 74 12.42 -26.49 -8.15
N PRO A 75 12.27 -25.32 -7.49
CA PRO A 75 12.01 -24.07 -8.19
C PRO A 75 13.18 -23.72 -9.13
N GLY A 76 12.85 -23.49 -10.41
CA GLY A 76 13.82 -22.97 -11.37
C GLY A 76 14.02 -21.47 -11.19
N HIS A 77 14.99 -20.90 -11.93
CA HIS A 77 15.31 -19.47 -11.88
C HIS A 77 14.10 -18.56 -12.16
N GLU A 78 13.15 -18.97 -13.01
CA GLU A 78 11.94 -18.20 -13.30
C GLU A 78 11.05 -18.02 -12.07
N HIS A 79 10.97 -19.03 -11.19
CA HIS A 79 10.15 -18.98 -9.98
C HIS A 79 10.73 -18.06 -8.90
N THR A 80 12.04 -17.85 -8.91
CA THR A 80 12.70 -16.96 -7.94
C THR A 80 12.76 -15.49 -8.38
N GLN A 81 12.25 -15.17 -9.58
CA GLN A 81 12.17 -13.79 -10.04
C GLN A 81 11.04 -13.04 -9.34
N PHE A 82 11.30 -11.76 -9.03
CA PHE A 82 10.25 -10.87 -8.53
C PHE A 82 9.10 -10.73 -9.53
N THR A 83 7.88 -10.72 -9.01
CA THR A 83 6.70 -10.34 -9.80
C THR A 83 6.74 -8.84 -10.16
N PRO A 84 5.99 -8.39 -11.17
CA PRO A 84 5.97 -6.99 -11.58
C PRO A 84 5.67 -6.05 -10.41
N GLY A 85 6.54 -5.07 -10.19
CA GLY A 85 6.43 -4.08 -9.13
C GLY A 85 6.92 -4.53 -7.75
N ALA A 86 7.13 -5.83 -7.50
CA ALA A 86 7.47 -6.34 -6.17
C ALA A 86 8.75 -5.71 -5.61
N LYS A 87 9.83 -5.68 -6.38
CA LYS A 87 11.11 -5.13 -5.90
C LYS A 87 11.01 -3.64 -5.56
N ALA A 88 10.30 -2.86 -6.38
CA ALA A 88 10.14 -1.42 -6.16
C ALA A 88 9.33 -1.15 -4.89
N ILE A 89 8.18 -1.82 -4.74
CA ILE A 89 7.34 -1.62 -3.56
C ILE A 89 8.03 -2.07 -2.26
N LEU A 90 8.79 -3.18 -2.29
CA LEU A 90 9.56 -3.64 -1.14
C LEU A 90 10.61 -2.61 -0.71
N GLN A 91 11.27 -1.95 -1.67
CA GLN A 91 12.19 -0.86 -1.37
C GLN A 91 11.46 0.30 -0.68
N THR A 92 10.35 0.76 -1.23
CA THR A 92 9.53 1.83 -0.62
C THR A 92 9.11 1.48 0.80
N LEU A 93 8.60 0.27 1.02
CA LEU A 93 8.13 -0.19 2.35
C LEU A 93 9.28 -0.28 3.35
N ARG A 94 10.47 -0.71 2.92
CA ARG A 94 11.68 -0.72 3.75
C ARG A 94 12.10 0.68 4.16
N ASP A 95 12.14 1.63 3.19
CA ASP A 95 12.50 3.02 3.45
C ASP A 95 11.53 3.69 4.44
N GLN A 96 10.27 3.26 4.42
CA GLN A 96 9.23 3.69 5.37
C GLN A 96 9.24 2.90 6.69
N SER A 97 10.13 1.92 6.86
CA SER A 97 10.15 1.01 8.01
C SER A 97 8.80 0.33 8.28
N MET A 98 8.05 0.02 7.21
CA MET A 98 6.75 -0.63 7.30
C MET A 98 6.88 -2.07 7.77
N PRO A 99 6.19 -2.49 8.86
CA PRO A 99 6.18 -3.88 9.29
C PRO A 99 5.57 -4.78 8.22
N CYS A 100 6.36 -5.74 7.73
CA CYS A 100 5.95 -6.65 6.66
C CYS A 100 6.37 -8.09 6.96
N ALA A 101 5.54 -9.04 6.57
CA ALA A 101 5.85 -10.47 6.57
C ALA A 101 5.25 -11.14 5.34
N TRP A 102 5.85 -12.26 4.94
CA TRP A 102 5.28 -13.10 3.90
C TRP A 102 4.77 -14.43 4.46
N LEU A 103 3.77 -15.00 3.79
CA LEU A 103 3.09 -16.25 4.13
C LEU A 103 3.13 -17.21 2.95
N ASP A 104 3.25 -18.51 3.22
CA ASP A 104 3.04 -19.58 2.28
C ASP A 104 2.57 -20.89 2.95
N GLU A 105 2.17 -21.86 2.14
CA GLU A 105 1.88 -23.26 2.52
C GLU A 105 2.75 -24.26 1.74
N LEU A 106 3.81 -23.79 1.07
CA LEU A 106 4.69 -24.64 0.29
C LEU A 106 5.59 -25.51 1.20
N PRO A 107 6.08 -26.65 0.71
CA PRO A 107 7.12 -27.40 1.42
C PRO A 107 8.33 -26.53 1.75
N ASP A 108 8.96 -26.76 2.90
CA ASP A 108 10.06 -25.91 3.41
C ASP A 108 11.20 -25.72 2.41
N SER A 109 11.58 -26.76 1.67
CA SER A 109 12.63 -26.69 0.66
C SER A 109 12.27 -25.79 -0.51
N VAL A 110 10.99 -25.79 -0.93
CA VAL A 110 10.49 -24.94 -2.02
C VAL A 110 10.38 -23.50 -1.54
N SER A 111 9.78 -23.32 -0.38
CA SER A 111 9.63 -22.01 0.29
C SER A 111 10.96 -21.31 0.51
N ALA A 112 11.95 -22.04 1.05
CA ALA A 112 13.28 -21.51 1.27
C ALA A 112 13.96 -21.05 -0.04
N ALA A 113 13.83 -21.80 -1.11
CA ALA A 113 14.39 -21.42 -2.41
C ALA A 113 13.70 -20.18 -3.00
N LEU A 114 12.37 -20.10 -2.90
CA LEU A 114 11.59 -18.93 -3.37
C LEU A 114 11.85 -17.68 -2.54
N ALA A 115 12.13 -17.84 -1.25
CA ALA A 115 12.32 -16.73 -0.33
C ALA A 115 13.71 -16.05 -0.48
N VAL A 116 14.67 -16.68 -1.14
CA VAL A 116 16.03 -16.10 -1.29
C VAL A 116 16.02 -14.64 -1.73
N PRO A 117 15.32 -14.22 -2.81
CA PRO A 117 15.34 -12.84 -3.26
C PRO A 117 14.62 -11.87 -2.30
N VAL A 118 13.68 -12.34 -1.46
CA VAL A 118 12.91 -11.51 -0.54
C VAL A 118 13.47 -11.47 0.88
N SER A 119 14.45 -12.32 1.20
CA SER A 119 15.00 -12.47 2.56
C SER A 119 15.67 -11.21 3.12
N GLU A 120 16.14 -10.31 2.25
CA GLU A 120 16.71 -9.02 2.64
C GLU A 120 15.65 -7.99 3.05
N TRP A 121 14.39 -8.23 2.68
CA TRP A 121 13.29 -7.25 2.81
C TRP A 121 12.35 -7.55 3.95
N MET A 122 12.05 -8.83 4.16
CA MET A 122 11.08 -9.25 5.19
C MET A 122 11.33 -10.69 5.64
N THR A 123 10.77 -11.00 6.81
CA THR A 123 10.87 -12.33 7.43
C THR A 123 9.65 -13.19 7.09
N PRO A 124 9.81 -14.54 7.12
CA PRO A 124 8.67 -15.43 7.03
C PRO A 124 7.75 -15.30 8.23
N ALA A 125 6.44 -15.40 7.99
CA ALA A 125 5.50 -15.60 9.06
C ALA A 125 5.66 -17.00 9.67
N PRO A 126 5.43 -17.18 10.98
CA PRO A 126 5.35 -18.51 11.57
C PRO A 126 4.27 -19.34 10.91
N ARG A 127 4.52 -20.64 10.72
CA ARG A 127 3.53 -21.53 10.13
C ARG A 127 2.52 -21.99 11.16
N PRO A 128 1.21 -21.85 10.91
CA PRO A 128 0.17 -22.35 11.77
C PRO A 128 -0.03 -23.84 11.57
N THR A 129 -0.77 -24.47 12.50
CA THR A 129 -1.19 -25.87 12.39
C THR A 129 -2.37 -26.01 11.39
N ALA A 130 -3.25 -25.01 11.39
CA ALA A 130 -4.39 -24.98 10.45
C ALA A 130 -3.97 -24.34 9.12
N GLY A 131 -4.29 -25.04 8.02
CA GLY A 131 -4.04 -24.53 6.67
C GLY A 131 -5.09 -23.52 6.21
N TRP A 132 -4.77 -22.78 5.13
CA TRP A 132 -5.71 -21.87 4.49
C TRP A 132 -7.00 -22.60 4.08
N PRO A 133 -8.18 -22.01 4.25
CA PRO A 133 -8.46 -20.59 4.54
C PRO A 133 -8.63 -20.25 6.03
N ALA A 134 -8.05 -21.00 6.99
CA ALA A 134 -8.07 -20.62 8.40
C ALA A 134 -7.34 -19.28 8.62
N PRO A 135 -7.78 -18.43 9.57
CA PRO A 135 -7.18 -17.11 9.79
C PRO A 135 -5.84 -17.15 10.54
N ASP A 136 -5.47 -18.31 11.06
CA ASP A 136 -4.34 -18.52 12.00
C ASP A 136 -3.03 -17.98 11.44
N ALA A 137 -2.73 -18.23 10.16
CA ALA A 137 -1.51 -17.75 9.51
C ALA A 137 -1.40 -16.22 9.58
N CYS A 138 -2.49 -15.52 9.31
CA CYS A 138 -2.53 -14.07 9.35
C CYS A 138 -2.33 -13.55 10.78
N TRP A 139 -3.02 -14.12 11.76
CA TRP A 139 -2.87 -13.72 13.16
C TRP A 139 -1.48 -13.99 13.70
N MET A 140 -0.89 -15.15 13.41
CA MET A 140 0.48 -15.47 13.84
C MET A 140 1.50 -14.53 13.21
N ALA A 141 1.33 -14.15 11.94
CA ALA A 141 2.18 -13.16 11.28
C ALA A 141 2.10 -11.79 11.97
N LEU A 142 0.90 -11.31 12.27
CA LEU A 142 0.70 -10.03 12.95
C LEU A 142 1.24 -10.04 14.39
N MET A 143 1.10 -11.15 15.11
CA MET A 143 1.71 -11.32 16.43
C MET A 143 3.24 -11.29 16.37
N ALA A 144 3.84 -11.97 15.38
CA ALA A 144 5.30 -11.96 15.18
C ALA A 144 5.81 -10.55 14.85
N LEU A 145 5.04 -9.76 14.10
CA LEU A 145 5.31 -8.34 13.81
C LEU A 145 5.00 -7.41 15.00
N LYS A 146 4.48 -7.95 16.12
CA LYS A 146 4.10 -7.20 17.34
C LYS A 146 3.07 -6.09 17.06
N VAL A 147 2.14 -6.35 16.14
CA VAL A 147 1.06 -5.42 15.81
C VAL A 147 0.09 -5.33 16.99
N SER A 148 -0.27 -4.12 17.40
CA SER A 148 -1.13 -3.87 18.56
C SER A 148 -2.64 -3.94 18.28
N HIS A 149 -3.04 -3.80 17.01
CA HIS A 149 -4.45 -3.82 16.58
C HIS A 149 -4.58 -4.26 15.12
N LEU A 150 -5.71 -4.84 14.76
CA LEU A 150 -5.98 -5.34 13.40
C LEU A 150 -6.41 -4.24 12.43
N ASP A 151 -6.97 -3.14 12.96
CA ASP A 151 -7.47 -2.05 12.13
C ASP A 151 -6.39 -1.49 11.21
N GLY A 152 -6.62 -1.60 9.91
CA GLY A 152 -5.69 -1.15 8.87
C GLY A 152 -4.59 -2.15 8.51
N CYS A 153 -4.55 -3.35 9.09
CA CYS A 153 -3.70 -4.41 8.55
C CYS A 153 -4.23 -4.90 7.21
N VAL A 154 -3.33 -5.13 6.26
CA VAL A 154 -3.68 -5.51 4.89
C VAL A 154 -2.99 -6.81 4.52
N LEU A 155 -3.71 -7.70 3.84
CA LEU A 155 -3.15 -8.88 3.17
C LEU A 155 -3.20 -8.71 1.65
N ILE A 156 -2.09 -8.95 0.99
CA ILE A 156 -1.92 -8.85 -0.46
C ILE A 156 -1.53 -10.23 -1.01
N SER A 157 -2.29 -10.78 -1.95
CA SER A 157 -1.98 -12.06 -2.54
C SER A 157 -2.64 -12.28 -3.91
N GLY A 158 -2.04 -13.15 -4.73
CA GLY A 158 -2.70 -13.74 -5.91
C GLY A 158 -3.46 -15.04 -5.60
N ASP A 159 -3.28 -15.62 -4.40
CA ASP A 159 -3.91 -16.89 -4.02
C ASP A 159 -5.27 -16.67 -3.34
N PRO A 160 -6.38 -17.17 -3.94
CA PRO A 160 -7.72 -17.03 -3.37
C PRO A 160 -7.88 -17.66 -1.98
N ARG A 161 -7.17 -18.75 -1.67
CA ARG A 161 -7.27 -19.41 -0.35
C ARG A 161 -6.62 -18.57 0.74
N LEU A 162 -5.46 -17.95 0.45
CA LEU A 162 -4.80 -17.01 1.37
C LEU A 162 -5.63 -15.74 1.54
N LEU A 163 -6.21 -15.22 0.46
CA LEU A 163 -7.11 -14.06 0.55
C LEU A 163 -8.33 -14.36 1.43
N GLN A 164 -8.91 -15.56 1.31
CA GLN A 164 -10.00 -16.00 2.20
C GLN A 164 -9.53 -16.09 3.66
N SER A 165 -8.27 -16.51 3.93
CA SER A 165 -7.67 -16.43 5.27
C SER A 165 -7.66 -15.00 5.81
N GLY A 166 -7.27 -14.04 4.98
CA GLY A 166 -7.27 -12.63 5.35
C GLY A 166 -8.66 -12.08 5.67
N LEU A 167 -9.65 -12.43 4.85
CA LEU A 167 -11.06 -12.08 5.09
C LEU A 167 -11.55 -12.69 6.41
N ASN A 168 -11.27 -13.97 6.65
CA ASN A 168 -11.63 -14.66 7.88
C ASN A 168 -10.89 -14.09 9.11
N ALA A 169 -9.71 -13.49 8.90
CA ALA A 169 -8.93 -12.83 9.94
C ALA A 169 -9.41 -11.39 10.24
N GLY A 170 -10.33 -10.84 9.44
CA GLY A 170 -10.80 -9.44 9.58
C GLY A 170 -9.80 -8.42 9.05
N LEU A 171 -9.05 -8.75 8.01
CA LEU A 171 -8.05 -7.87 7.40
C LEU A 171 -8.59 -7.23 6.11
N TRP A 172 -8.08 -6.07 5.78
CA TRP A 172 -8.19 -5.57 4.42
C TRP A 172 -7.46 -6.53 3.47
N THR A 173 -8.07 -6.84 2.33
CA THR A 173 -7.50 -7.78 1.36
C THR A 173 -7.40 -7.16 -0.02
N ILE A 174 -6.24 -7.34 -0.66
CA ILE A 174 -5.95 -6.89 -2.03
C ILE A 174 -5.59 -8.13 -2.86
N GLY A 175 -6.38 -8.41 -3.88
CA GLY A 175 -6.13 -9.47 -4.83
C GLY A 175 -5.25 -9.03 -5.99
N LEU A 176 -4.39 -9.92 -6.52
CA LEU A 176 -3.59 -9.70 -7.72
C LEU A 176 -4.20 -10.44 -8.90
N ALA A 177 -4.62 -9.72 -9.94
CA ALA A 177 -5.32 -10.31 -11.08
C ALA A 177 -4.38 -10.92 -12.14
N SER A 178 -3.17 -10.37 -12.29
CA SER A 178 -2.21 -10.86 -13.29
C SER A 178 -1.24 -11.90 -12.77
N CYS A 179 -1.14 -12.07 -11.44
CA CYS A 179 -0.24 -13.01 -10.77
C CYS A 179 -1.00 -14.07 -10.00
N GLY A 180 -0.31 -15.15 -9.64
CA GLY A 180 -0.88 -16.20 -8.79
C GLY A 180 -1.58 -17.32 -9.55
N PRO A 181 -2.23 -18.25 -8.82
CA PRO A 181 -2.77 -19.48 -9.40
C PRO A 181 -3.96 -19.24 -10.34
N LEU A 182 -4.66 -18.10 -10.26
CA LEU A 182 -5.72 -17.75 -11.19
C LEU A 182 -5.19 -17.40 -12.58
N CYS A 183 -3.99 -16.81 -12.65
CA CYS A 183 -3.24 -16.64 -13.89
C CYS A 183 -2.65 -17.96 -14.36
N GLY A 184 -1.94 -18.67 -13.48
CA GLY A 184 -1.40 -20.01 -13.68
C GLY A 184 -0.37 -20.11 -14.82
N LEU A 185 0.20 -19.00 -15.30
CA LEU A 185 1.14 -18.94 -16.42
C LEU A 185 2.53 -18.50 -15.95
N SER A 186 3.58 -19.01 -16.59
CA SER A 186 4.91 -18.46 -16.39
C SER A 186 5.02 -17.05 -16.98
N PRO A 187 6.02 -16.23 -16.58
CA PRO A 187 6.25 -14.92 -17.18
C PRO A 187 6.38 -14.96 -18.71
N SER A 188 7.09 -15.96 -19.24
CA SER A 188 7.26 -16.15 -20.68
C SER A 188 5.95 -16.50 -21.39
N GLN A 189 5.13 -17.37 -20.81
CA GLN A 189 3.80 -17.69 -21.33
C GLN A 189 2.87 -16.47 -21.31
N TRP A 190 2.91 -15.69 -20.23
CA TRP A 190 2.12 -14.45 -20.12
C TRP A 190 2.51 -13.42 -21.18
N GLN A 191 3.81 -13.26 -21.43
CA GLN A 191 4.31 -12.34 -22.45
C GLN A 191 3.96 -12.78 -23.87
N ALA A 192 3.84 -14.08 -24.13
CA ALA A 192 3.47 -14.63 -25.42
C ALA A 192 1.97 -14.44 -25.77
N LEU A 193 1.12 -14.14 -24.79
CA LEU A 193 -0.30 -13.85 -25.04
C LEU A 193 -0.47 -12.52 -25.77
N SER A 194 -1.52 -12.44 -26.61
CA SER A 194 -2.01 -11.17 -27.14
C SER A 194 -2.58 -10.28 -26.04
N ASP A 195 -2.68 -8.98 -26.31
CA ASP A 195 -3.29 -8.03 -25.35
C ASP A 195 -4.72 -8.40 -25.00
N ALA A 196 -5.51 -8.88 -25.96
CA ALA A 196 -6.88 -9.30 -25.77
C ALA A 196 -6.97 -10.53 -24.84
N GLU A 197 -6.07 -11.51 -25.00
CA GLU A 197 -6.04 -12.71 -24.14
C GLU A 197 -5.60 -12.35 -22.72
N ARG A 198 -4.61 -11.47 -22.55
CA ARG A 198 -4.20 -10.96 -21.24
C ARG A 198 -5.35 -10.23 -20.55
N GLU A 199 -6.05 -9.36 -21.27
CA GLU A 199 -7.20 -8.63 -20.75
C GLU A 199 -8.33 -9.57 -20.32
N GLN A 200 -8.66 -10.56 -21.15
CA GLN A 200 -9.68 -11.55 -20.81
C GLN A 200 -9.32 -12.34 -19.53
N ARG A 201 -8.06 -12.75 -19.37
CA ARG A 201 -7.61 -13.48 -18.18
C ARG A 201 -7.65 -12.61 -16.93
N ARG A 202 -7.19 -11.35 -17.03
CA ARG A 202 -7.27 -10.39 -15.95
C ARG A 202 -8.72 -10.15 -15.52
N ALA A 203 -9.62 -9.92 -16.46
CA ALA A 203 -11.03 -9.72 -16.17
C ALA A 203 -11.65 -10.94 -15.46
N GLN A 204 -11.33 -12.17 -15.89
CA GLN A 204 -11.78 -13.38 -15.24
C GLN A 204 -11.23 -13.53 -13.82
N ALA A 205 -9.94 -13.27 -13.61
CA ALA A 205 -9.32 -13.30 -12.28
C ALA A 205 -9.95 -12.23 -11.37
N THR A 206 -10.10 -11.01 -11.86
CA THR A 206 -10.74 -9.90 -11.14
C THR A 206 -12.16 -10.26 -10.68
N LEU A 207 -12.99 -10.82 -11.55
CA LEU A 207 -14.35 -11.24 -11.19
C LEU A 207 -14.34 -12.33 -10.12
N LYS A 208 -13.44 -13.31 -10.21
CA LYS A 208 -13.29 -14.37 -9.20
C LYS A 208 -12.85 -13.80 -7.85
N LEU A 209 -11.91 -12.87 -7.84
CA LEU A 209 -11.42 -12.23 -6.64
C LEU A 209 -12.51 -11.39 -5.97
N TYR A 210 -13.24 -10.56 -6.71
CA TYR A 210 -14.37 -9.82 -6.15
C TYR A 210 -15.50 -10.71 -5.66
N SER A 211 -15.77 -11.84 -6.35
CA SER A 211 -16.78 -12.80 -5.87
C SER A 211 -16.38 -13.49 -4.56
N LEU A 212 -15.08 -13.52 -4.23
CA LEU A 212 -14.58 -13.99 -2.95
C LEU A 212 -14.82 -12.97 -1.81
N GLY A 213 -15.04 -11.71 -2.16
CA GLY A 213 -15.26 -10.62 -1.19
C GLY A 213 -14.02 -9.78 -0.89
N VAL A 214 -12.95 -9.85 -1.71
CA VAL A 214 -11.76 -9.01 -1.49
C VAL A 214 -12.11 -7.53 -1.63
N HIS A 215 -11.44 -6.70 -0.87
CA HIS A 215 -11.74 -5.26 -0.76
C HIS A 215 -11.25 -4.44 -1.95
N SER A 216 -10.18 -4.91 -2.60
CA SER A 216 -9.61 -4.30 -3.81
C SER A 216 -8.93 -5.36 -4.67
N VAL A 217 -8.87 -5.13 -5.97
CA VAL A 217 -8.12 -5.94 -6.92
C VAL A 217 -7.25 -5.01 -7.75
N ILE A 218 -5.98 -5.36 -7.87
CA ILE A 218 -4.99 -4.70 -8.70
C ILE A 218 -4.36 -5.70 -9.66
N ASP A 219 -3.77 -5.25 -10.75
CA ASP A 219 -3.14 -6.14 -11.71
C ASP A 219 -1.84 -6.74 -11.14
N HIS A 220 -0.99 -5.91 -10.56
CA HIS A 220 0.31 -6.29 -10.01
C HIS A 220 0.75 -5.32 -8.90
N LEU A 221 1.83 -5.67 -8.20
CA LEU A 221 2.32 -4.89 -7.05
C LEU A 221 2.79 -3.46 -7.37
N GLY A 222 3.01 -3.13 -8.64
CA GLY A 222 3.29 -1.74 -9.04
C GLY A 222 2.15 -0.76 -8.80
N GLU A 223 0.93 -1.25 -8.58
CA GLU A 223 -0.27 -0.43 -8.30
C GLU A 223 -0.59 -0.36 -6.80
N LEU A 224 0.23 -1.01 -5.95
CA LEU A 224 -0.09 -1.17 -4.54
C LEU A 224 -0.18 0.18 -3.80
N GLU A 225 0.70 1.14 -4.08
CA GLU A 225 0.68 2.44 -3.39
C GLU A 225 -0.64 3.19 -3.60
N SER A 226 -1.13 3.23 -4.84
CA SER A 226 -2.42 3.87 -5.15
C SER A 226 -3.60 3.14 -4.50
N CYS A 227 -3.56 1.81 -4.45
CA CYS A 227 -4.57 1.00 -3.79
C CYS A 227 -4.58 1.21 -2.27
N LEU A 228 -3.41 1.28 -1.64
CA LEU A 228 -3.29 1.59 -0.20
C LEU A 228 -3.81 3.00 0.10
N ALA A 229 -3.55 3.99 -0.76
CA ALA A 229 -4.10 5.33 -0.60
C ALA A 229 -5.65 5.35 -0.64
N ASP A 230 -6.27 4.55 -1.53
CA ASP A 230 -7.72 4.38 -1.57
C ASP A 230 -8.26 3.73 -0.29
N ILE A 231 -7.63 2.63 0.17
CA ILE A 231 -8.02 1.98 1.44
C ILE A 231 -7.87 2.96 2.62
N ALA A 232 -6.80 3.75 2.68
CA ALA A 232 -6.63 4.77 3.72
C ALA A 232 -7.77 5.80 3.69
N LEU A 233 -8.17 6.24 2.49
CA LEU A 233 -9.30 7.16 2.32
C LEU A 233 -10.62 6.52 2.77
N ARG A 234 -10.89 5.27 2.43
CA ARG A 234 -12.08 4.52 2.87
C ARG A 234 -12.10 4.39 4.40
N ARG A 235 -10.98 4.02 5.02
CA ARG A 235 -10.82 3.96 6.48
C ARG A 235 -11.05 5.32 7.15
N SER A 236 -10.60 6.42 6.57
CA SER A 236 -10.85 7.77 7.09
C SER A 236 -12.34 8.14 7.12
N LYS A 237 -13.16 7.48 6.29
CA LYS A 237 -14.62 7.60 6.25
C LYS A 237 -15.34 6.61 7.20
N GLY A 238 -14.57 5.80 7.94
CA GLY A 238 -15.10 4.82 8.89
C GLY A 238 -15.42 3.45 8.29
N GLU A 239 -15.02 3.18 7.03
CA GLU A 239 -15.16 1.84 6.47
C GLU A 239 -14.21 0.86 7.17
N LYS A 240 -14.66 -0.38 7.28
CA LYS A 240 -13.93 -1.51 7.90
C LYS A 240 -13.87 -2.68 6.93
N PRO A 241 -12.89 -3.62 7.10
CA PRO A 241 -12.85 -4.85 6.32
C PRO A 241 -14.04 -5.77 6.58
#